data_d86d542282ef1dd0a630270af2c1fd53
#
_entry.id   d86d542282ef1dd0a630270af2c1fd53
#
_cell.length_a   1.000
_cell.length_b   1.000
_cell.length_c   1.000
_cell.angle_alpha   90.00
_cell.angle_beta   90.00
_cell.angle_gamma   90.00
#
_symmetry.space_group_name_H-M   'P 1'
#
loop_
_entity.id
_entity.type
_entity.pdbx_description
1 polymer ?
#
loop_
_entity_poly.entity_id
_entity_poly.type
_entity_poly.pdbx_seq_one_letter_code
_entity_poly.pdbx_strand_id
1 'polypeptide(L)'
;PKTEEIIASKDAYTRPQPHACFIQAVKDDLVREGGIMDLWTREARLFKYGSGTGSNFSDLRGDMEPLSGGGVSSGLMSFLKIGDTAAGAIKSGGTTRRAAKMVCLDADHPDIEKFINWKVHEEQKVVALVAGSKTIKDLINELFSAIHGWGNETEKFDLKLNKDLRKVAKKARLAQMPFSYVYRIIHLTKQ
;
A
#
# COMPACT_ATOMS: atom_id res chain seq x y z
N PRO A 1 -23.54 -30.95 18.87
CA PRO A 1 -24.65 -30.00 18.99
C PRO A 1 -25.91 -30.76 19.38
N LYS A 2 -26.69 -30.22 20.33
CA LYS A 2 -27.91 -30.82 20.79
C LYS A 2 -29.11 -30.58 19.85
N THR A 3 -28.93 -29.72 18.87
CA THR A 3 -29.92 -29.40 17.85
C THR A 3 -29.19 -29.25 16.50
N GLU A 4 -29.82 -29.69 15.41
CA GLU A 4 -29.29 -29.53 14.05
C GLU A 4 -29.58 -28.12 13.46
N GLU A 5 -29.99 -27.18 14.29
CA GLU A 5 -30.30 -25.81 13.87
C GLU A 5 -29.01 -24.99 13.60
N ILE A 6 -28.99 -24.31 12.48
CA ILE A 6 -27.98 -23.34 12.16
C ILE A 6 -28.30 -22.03 12.87
N ILE A 7 -27.51 -21.69 13.88
CA ILE A 7 -27.67 -20.45 14.64
C ILE A 7 -26.55 -19.47 14.33
N ALA A 8 -26.88 -18.19 14.22
CA ALA A 8 -25.86 -17.14 14.03
C ALA A 8 -24.92 -17.06 15.25
N SER A 9 -23.63 -16.92 15.03
CA SER A 9 -22.66 -16.68 16.09
C SER A 9 -22.87 -15.29 16.69
N LYS A 10 -22.81 -15.18 18.04
CA LYS A 10 -22.93 -13.90 18.74
C LYS A 10 -21.72 -12.97 18.49
N ASP A 11 -20.58 -13.56 18.32
CA ASP A 11 -19.31 -12.85 18.08
C ASP A 11 -18.30 -13.75 17.36
N ALA A 12 -17.17 -13.17 16.93
CA ALA A 12 -16.10 -13.90 16.23
C ALA A 12 -15.22 -14.76 17.15
N TYR A 13 -15.38 -14.68 18.47
CA TYR A 13 -14.53 -15.35 19.44
C TYR A 13 -15.19 -16.58 20.07
N THR A 14 -16.50 -16.51 20.31
CA THR A 14 -17.24 -17.56 21.01
C THR A 14 -17.30 -18.85 20.19
N ARG A 15 -17.37 -18.75 18.88
CA ARG A 15 -17.38 -19.86 17.93
C ARG A 15 -16.52 -19.51 16.73
N PRO A 16 -15.19 -19.62 16.85
CA PRO A 16 -14.28 -19.29 15.77
C PRO A 16 -14.50 -20.21 14.57
N GLN A 17 -14.18 -19.69 13.38
CA GLN A 17 -14.25 -20.44 12.13
C GLN A 17 -13.31 -21.66 12.19
N PRO A 18 -13.82 -22.90 12.02
CA PRO A 18 -13.02 -24.12 12.14
C PRO A 18 -12.10 -24.33 10.90
N HIS A 19 -12.40 -23.71 9.75
CA HIS A 19 -11.62 -23.84 8.52
C HIS A 19 -10.63 -22.70 8.37
N ALA A 20 -9.38 -23.04 8.08
CA ALA A 20 -8.30 -22.06 7.97
C ALA A 20 -8.34 -21.29 6.66
N CYS A 21 -8.73 -21.92 5.56
CA CYS A 21 -8.72 -21.33 4.21
C CYS A 21 -9.93 -21.75 3.40
N PHE A 22 -10.35 -20.83 2.51
CA PHE A 22 -11.46 -21.04 1.58
C PHE A 22 -11.04 -20.72 0.16
N ILE A 23 -11.37 -21.62 -0.78
CA ILE A 23 -11.23 -21.37 -2.20
C ILE A 23 -12.46 -20.58 -2.67
N GLN A 24 -12.21 -19.47 -3.36
CA GLN A 24 -13.22 -18.56 -3.89
C GLN A 24 -13.12 -18.50 -5.41
N ALA A 25 -14.26 -18.53 -6.09
CA ALA A 25 -14.35 -18.24 -7.52
C ALA A 25 -14.63 -16.74 -7.74
N VAL A 26 -14.18 -16.23 -8.87
CA VAL A 26 -14.43 -14.87 -9.35
C VAL A 26 -14.83 -14.92 -10.82
N LYS A 27 -15.83 -14.11 -11.20
CA LYS A 27 -16.27 -13.94 -12.60
C LYS A 27 -15.77 -12.60 -13.12
N ASP A 28 -15.58 -12.52 -14.43
CA ASP A 28 -15.20 -11.28 -15.11
C ASP A 28 -16.39 -10.29 -15.19
N ASP A 29 -16.77 -9.82 -14.03
CA ASP A 29 -17.79 -8.78 -13.82
C ASP A 29 -17.38 -7.92 -12.63
N LEU A 30 -17.63 -6.62 -12.70
CA LEU A 30 -17.19 -5.72 -11.64
C LEU A 30 -18.05 -5.82 -10.38
N VAL A 31 -19.38 -5.79 -10.52
CA VAL A 31 -20.29 -5.56 -9.38
C VAL A 31 -21.34 -6.64 -9.16
N ARG A 32 -21.60 -7.51 -10.16
CA ARG A 32 -22.58 -8.58 -10.02
C ARG A 32 -22.16 -9.65 -9.02
N GLU A 33 -23.10 -10.46 -8.62
CA GLU A 33 -22.87 -11.61 -7.76
C GLU A 33 -21.84 -12.57 -8.37
N GLY A 34 -20.82 -12.91 -7.60
CA GLY A 34 -19.66 -13.68 -8.04
C GLY A 34 -18.57 -12.85 -8.76
N GLY A 35 -18.79 -11.56 -8.96
CA GLY A 35 -17.82 -10.65 -9.57
C GLY A 35 -16.74 -10.15 -8.60
N ILE A 36 -15.93 -9.22 -9.09
CA ILE A 36 -14.72 -8.74 -8.41
C ILE A 36 -15.03 -8.10 -7.07
N MET A 37 -15.99 -7.16 -7.02
CA MET A 37 -16.33 -6.46 -5.77
C MET A 37 -17.06 -7.36 -4.78
N ASP A 38 -17.84 -8.32 -5.26
CA ASP A 38 -18.44 -9.34 -4.42
C ASP A 38 -17.38 -10.27 -3.81
N LEU A 39 -16.36 -10.66 -4.57
CA LEU A 39 -15.22 -11.41 -4.05
C LEU A 39 -14.56 -10.67 -2.87
N TRP A 40 -14.28 -9.35 -3.01
CA TRP A 40 -13.68 -8.59 -1.92
C TRP A 40 -14.57 -8.52 -0.67
N THR A 41 -15.87 -8.47 -0.85
CA THR A 41 -16.84 -8.50 0.27
C THR A 41 -16.83 -9.84 0.97
N ARG A 42 -16.81 -10.95 0.22
CA ARG A 42 -16.73 -12.31 0.78
C ARG A 42 -15.40 -12.54 1.51
N GLU A 43 -14.28 -12.12 0.91
CA GLU A 43 -12.95 -12.20 1.54
C GLU A 43 -12.90 -11.39 2.84
N ALA A 44 -13.44 -10.18 2.84
CA ALA A 44 -13.48 -9.34 4.05
C ALA A 44 -14.20 -10.03 5.22
N ARG A 45 -15.28 -10.75 4.94
CA ARG A 45 -15.98 -11.56 5.95
C ARG A 45 -15.11 -12.70 6.47
N LEU A 46 -14.44 -13.44 5.59
CA LEU A 46 -13.57 -14.55 5.96
C LEU A 46 -12.36 -14.06 6.78
N PHE A 47 -11.72 -12.96 6.37
CA PHE A 47 -10.62 -12.36 7.10
C PHE A 47 -11.04 -11.88 8.50
N LYS A 48 -12.23 -11.28 8.61
CA LYS A 48 -12.78 -10.89 9.92
C LYS A 48 -12.86 -12.04 10.90
N TYR A 49 -13.16 -13.26 10.44
CA TYR A 49 -13.25 -14.46 11.26
C TYR A 49 -11.92 -15.24 11.35
N GLY A 50 -10.82 -14.71 10.79
CA GLY A 50 -9.49 -15.28 10.94
C GLY A 50 -9.13 -16.37 9.92
N SER A 51 -9.93 -16.56 8.87
CA SER A 51 -9.66 -17.50 7.78
C SER A 51 -8.92 -16.82 6.64
N GLY A 52 -8.12 -17.60 5.89
CA GLY A 52 -7.50 -17.19 4.63
C GLY A 52 -8.36 -17.50 3.40
N THR A 53 -7.98 -16.96 2.26
CA THR A 53 -8.65 -17.19 0.98
C THR A 53 -7.66 -17.56 -0.11
N GLY A 54 -8.14 -18.28 -1.13
CA GLY A 54 -7.42 -18.55 -2.36
C GLY A 54 -8.35 -18.39 -3.56
N SER A 55 -7.90 -17.68 -4.59
CA SER A 55 -8.70 -17.46 -5.80
C SER A 55 -7.85 -17.55 -7.06
N ASN A 56 -8.38 -18.17 -8.10
CA ASN A 56 -7.83 -18.10 -9.44
C ASN A 56 -8.47 -16.92 -10.17
N PHE A 57 -7.63 -16.05 -10.75
CA PHE A 57 -8.03 -14.83 -11.43
C PHE A 57 -7.90 -14.93 -12.96
N SER A 58 -7.61 -16.13 -13.49
CA SER A 58 -7.33 -16.33 -14.91
C SER A 58 -8.52 -16.02 -15.83
N ASP A 59 -9.75 -16.11 -15.29
CA ASP A 59 -10.98 -15.77 -16.03
C ASP A 59 -11.19 -14.26 -16.19
N LEU A 60 -10.44 -13.42 -15.46
CA LEU A 60 -10.56 -11.98 -15.60
C LEU A 60 -9.78 -11.49 -16.82
N ARG A 61 -10.36 -10.56 -17.56
CA ARG A 61 -9.70 -9.95 -18.71
C ARG A 61 -8.45 -9.17 -18.32
N GLY A 62 -7.47 -9.17 -19.22
CA GLY A 62 -6.21 -8.44 -19.07
C GLY A 62 -6.36 -6.94 -19.32
N ASP A 63 -5.23 -6.26 -19.21
CA ASP A 63 -5.10 -4.83 -19.47
C ASP A 63 -5.36 -4.53 -20.96
N MET A 64 -6.04 -3.42 -21.24
CA MET A 64 -6.40 -2.94 -22.57
C MET A 64 -7.38 -3.82 -23.36
N GLU A 65 -7.91 -4.89 -22.79
CA GLU A 65 -8.97 -5.66 -23.44
C GLU A 65 -10.28 -4.87 -23.49
N PRO A 66 -11.08 -5.00 -24.57
CA PRO A 66 -12.28 -4.20 -24.76
C PRO A 66 -13.37 -4.57 -23.75
N LEU A 67 -14.10 -3.53 -23.29
CA LEU A 67 -15.26 -3.69 -22.42
C LEU A 67 -16.56 -3.71 -23.27
N SER A 68 -17.56 -4.48 -22.86
CA SER A 68 -18.84 -4.58 -23.53
C SER A 68 -19.61 -3.26 -23.62
N GLY A 69 -19.39 -2.35 -22.67
CA GLY A 69 -19.98 -1.00 -22.63
C GLY A 69 -19.14 0.08 -23.33
N GLY A 70 -18.07 -0.29 -24.02
CA GLY A 70 -17.08 0.63 -24.58
C GLY A 70 -15.94 0.98 -23.62
N GLY A 71 -14.79 1.32 -24.18
CA GLY A 71 -13.55 1.52 -23.43
C GLY A 71 -12.74 0.23 -23.28
N VAL A 72 -11.72 0.29 -22.44
CA VAL A 72 -10.77 -0.82 -22.22
C VAL A 72 -10.62 -1.13 -20.74
N SER A 73 -10.24 -2.37 -20.45
CA SER A 73 -9.96 -2.86 -19.10
C SER A 73 -8.71 -2.18 -18.51
N SER A 74 -8.77 -1.89 -17.22
CA SER A 74 -7.60 -1.42 -16.45
C SER A 74 -6.66 -2.57 -16.02
N GLY A 75 -6.97 -3.79 -16.44
CA GLY A 75 -6.19 -4.99 -16.18
C GLY A 75 -6.32 -5.58 -14.79
N LEU A 76 -5.94 -6.83 -14.69
CA LEU A 76 -5.98 -7.62 -13.46
C LEU A 76 -5.25 -6.95 -12.30
N MET A 77 -4.07 -6.36 -12.56
CA MET A 77 -3.22 -5.80 -11.51
C MET A 77 -3.88 -4.64 -10.74
N SER A 78 -4.76 -3.89 -11.40
CA SER A 78 -5.51 -2.80 -10.78
C SER A 78 -6.49 -3.32 -9.72
N PHE A 79 -7.18 -4.41 -10.01
CA PHE A 79 -8.11 -5.06 -9.08
C PHE A 79 -7.40 -5.82 -7.96
N LEU A 80 -6.28 -6.48 -8.25
CA LEU A 80 -5.48 -7.15 -7.22
C LEU A 80 -4.95 -6.17 -6.16
N LYS A 81 -4.59 -4.94 -6.53
CA LYS A 81 -4.18 -3.90 -5.59
C LYS A 81 -5.29 -3.51 -4.61
N ILE A 82 -6.54 -3.48 -5.07
CA ILE A 82 -7.71 -3.23 -4.20
C ILE A 82 -7.79 -4.34 -3.14
N GLY A 83 -7.77 -5.60 -3.57
CA GLY A 83 -7.83 -6.75 -2.67
C GLY A 83 -6.66 -6.85 -1.71
N ASP A 84 -5.44 -6.56 -2.15
CA ASP A 84 -4.23 -6.54 -1.31
C ASP A 84 -4.31 -5.45 -0.23
N THR A 85 -4.77 -4.24 -0.62
CA THR A 85 -4.98 -3.13 0.32
C THR A 85 -6.07 -3.45 1.34
N ALA A 86 -7.19 -4.01 0.89
CA ALA A 86 -8.29 -4.44 1.76
C ALA A 86 -7.83 -5.52 2.75
N ALA A 87 -7.11 -6.54 2.29
CA ALA A 87 -6.55 -7.58 3.14
C ALA A 87 -5.57 -7.01 4.19
N GLY A 88 -4.75 -6.04 3.80
CA GLY A 88 -3.83 -5.36 4.71
C GLY A 88 -4.53 -4.54 5.79
N ALA A 89 -5.69 -3.96 5.48
CA ALA A 89 -6.48 -3.14 6.39
C ALA A 89 -7.33 -3.97 7.36
N ILE A 90 -7.78 -5.16 6.94
CA ILE A 90 -8.65 -6.02 7.73
C ILE A 90 -7.80 -6.85 8.70
N LYS A 91 -7.95 -6.59 9.98
CA LYS A 91 -7.39 -7.42 11.05
C LYS A 91 -8.52 -8.29 11.59
N SER A 92 -8.25 -9.57 11.79
CA SER A 92 -9.22 -10.44 12.48
C SER A 92 -9.51 -9.88 13.87
N GLY A 93 -10.78 -9.67 14.17
CA GLY A 93 -11.29 -8.91 15.31
C GLY A 93 -10.61 -9.20 16.65
N GLY A 94 -9.52 -8.49 16.97
CA GLY A 94 -8.77 -8.61 18.22
C GLY A 94 -7.78 -9.76 18.31
N THR A 95 -7.72 -10.66 17.35
CA THR A 95 -6.68 -11.68 17.27
C THR A 95 -5.51 -11.19 16.43
N THR A 96 -4.30 -11.72 16.66
CA THR A 96 -3.07 -11.31 16.01
C THR A 96 -2.93 -11.84 14.58
N ARG A 97 -3.89 -12.60 14.06
CA ARG A 97 -3.82 -13.15 12.70
C ARG A 97 -4.09 -12.08 11.66
N ARG A 98 -3.15 -11.94 10.76
CA ARG A 98 -3.31 -11.13 9.54
C ARG A 98 -4.12 -11.93 8.52
N ALA A 99 -4.83 -11.21 7.63
CA ALA A 99 -5.43 -11.80 6.45
C ALA A 99 -4.36 -12.54 5.62
N ALA A 100 -4.69 -13.72 5.15
CA ALA A 100 -3.84 -14.51 4.25
C ALA A 100 -4.60 -14.72 2.94
N LYS A 101 -3.98 -14.34 1.84
CA LYS A 101 -4.57 -14.42 0.50
C LYS A 101 -3.63 -15.11 -0.46
N MET A 102 -4.10 -16.15 -1.13
CA MET A 102 -3.44 -16.78 -2.26
C MET A 102 -4.10 -16.31 -3.56
N VAL A 103 -3.28 -15.97 -4.53
CA VAL A 103 -3.71 -15.56 -5.87
C VAL A 103 -3.04 -16.47 -6.87
N CYS A 104 -3.84 -17.10 -7.74
CA CYS A 104 -3.38 -17.90 -8.85
C CYS A 104 -3.68 -17.18 -10.16
N LEU A 105 -2.80 -17.34 -11.14
CA LEU A 105 -2.95 -16.84 -12.50
C LEU A 105 -2.31 -17.85 -13.46
N ASP A 106 -3.01 -18.21 -14.51
CA ASP A 106 -2.52 -19.16 -15.50
C ASP A 106 -1.42 -18.51 -16.36
N ALA A 107 -0.48 -19.31 -16.83
CA ALA A 107 0.72 -18.82 -17.51
C ALA A 107 0.45 -18.17 -18.87
N ASP A 108 -0.70 -18.42 -19.46
CA ASP A 108 -1.15 -17.86 -20.75
C ASP A 108 -1.99 -16.57 -20.60
N HIS A 109 -2.21 -16.10 -19.35
CA HIS A 109 -2.96 -14.88 -19.12
C HIS A 109 -2.21 -13.64 -19.65
N PRO A 110 -2.89 -12.67 -20.32
CA PRO A 110 -2.23 -11.48 -20.89
C PRO A 110 -1.39 -10.65 -19.91
N ASP A 111 -1.79 -10.59 -18.64
CA ASP A 111 -1.08 -9.83 -17.60
C ASP A 111 -0.04 -10.66 -16.82
N ILE A 112 0.33 -11.88 -17.26
CA ILE A 112 1.20 -12.79 -16.50
C ILE A 112 2.57 -12.18 -16.17
N GLU A 113 3.19 -11.48 -17.10
CA GLU A 113 4.49 -10.83 -16.85
C GLU A 113 4.40 -9.73 -15.77
N LYS A 114 3.33 -8.94 -15.81
CA LYS A 114 3.07 -7.90 -14.79
C LYS A 114 2.83 -8.55 -13.41
N PHE A 115 2.12 -9.68 -13.40
CA PHE A 115 1.82 -10.42 -12.18
C PHE A 115 3.10 -11.02 -11.55
N ILE A 116 3.96 -11.66 -12.33
CA ILE A 116 5.23 -12.22 -11.85
C ILE A 116 6.13 -11.13 -11.27
N ASN A 117 6.22 -9.99 -11.96
CA ASN A 117 7.10 -8.88 -11.55
C ASN A 117 6.49 -7.99 -10.46
N TRP A 118 5.22 -8.16 -10.11
CA TRP A 118 4.52 -7.28 -9.19
C TRP A 118 5.24 -7.10 -7.85
N LYS A 119 5.58 -8.20 -7.19
CA LYS A 119 6.24 -8.13 -5.86
C LYS A 119 7.63 -7.51 -5.93
N VAL A 120 8.38 -7.78 -6.98
CA VAL A 120 9.69 -7.17 -7.22
C VAL A 120 9.57 -5.66 -7.35
N HIS A 121 8.59 -5.17 -8.13
CA HIS A 121 8.35 -3.74 -8.27
C HIS A 121 7.91 -3.07 -6.96
N GLU A 122 7.06 -3.73 -6.16
CA GLU A 122 6.65 -3.20 -4.86
C GLU A 122 7.83 -3.13 -3.88
N GLU A 123 8.70 -4.13 -3.84
CA GLU A 123 9.92 -4.11 -3.03
C GLU A 123 10.89 -3.00 -3.47
N GLN A 124 11.10 -2.82 -4.77
CA GLN A 124 11.91 -1.73 -5.31
C GLN A 124 11.40 -0.35 -4.89
N LYS A 125 10.08 -0.14 -4.91
CA LYS A 125 9.45 1.10 -4.41
C LYS A 125 9.73 1.32 -2.94
N VAL A 126 9.61 0.29 -2.12
CA VAL A 126 9.90 0.38 -0.68
C VAL A 126 11.35 0.76 -0.44
N VAL A 127 12.30 0.13 -1.14
CA VAL A 127 13.73 0.45 -1.05
C VAL A 127 13.99 1.91 -1.45
N ALA A 128 13.39 2.38 -2.54
CA ALA A 128 13.54 3.77 -3.00
C ALA A 128 12.95 4.77 -1.97
N LEU A 129 11.78 4.47 -1.39
CA LEU A 129 11.16 5.30 -0.36
C LEU A 129 12.00 5.36 0.93
N VAL A 130 12.56 4.22 1.36
CA VAL A 130 13.41 4.16 2.55
C VAL A 130 14.70 4.95 2.32
N ALA A 131 15.36 4.78 1.17
CA ALA A 131 16.57 5.52 0.82
C ALA A 131 16.30 7.03 0.73
N GLY A 132 15.20 7.43 0.07
CA GLY A 132 14.78 8.83 -0.02
C GLY A 132 14.47 9.44 1.36
N SER A 133 13.75 8.72 2.21
CA SER A 133 13.42 9.16 3.56
C SER A 133 14.67 9.35 4.43
N LYS A 134 15.64 8.44 4.34
CA LYS A 134 16.93 8.56 5.04
C LYS A 134 17.69 9.79 4.54
N THR A 135 17.81 9.97 3.23
CA THR A 135 18.48 11.13 2.63
C THR A 135 17.86 12.46 3.08
N ILE A 136 16.51 12.53 3.08
CA ILE A 136 15.80 13.74 3.55
C ILE A 136 16.08 13.99 5.03
N LYS A 137 16.04 12.96 5.87
CA LYS A 137 16.35 13.09 7.31
C LYS A 137 17.77 13.60 7.55
N ASP A 138 18.75 13.07 6.82
CA ASP A 138 20.13 13.51 6.94
C ASP A 138 20.30 14.97 6.50
N LEU A 139 19.67 15.38 5.39
CA LEU A 139 19.67 16.76 4.92
C LEU A 139 18.97 17.72 5.89
N ILE A 140 17.90 17.30 6.55
CA ILE A 140 17.23 18.08 7.60
C ILE A 140 18.20 18.32 8.76
N ASN A 141 18.89 17.30 9.22
CA ASN A 141 19.87 17.42 10.29
C ASN A 141 21.05 18.33 9.89
N GLU A 142 21.53 18.22 8.65
CA GLU A 142 22.56 19.13 8.14
C GLU A 142 22.09 20.58 8.07
N LEU A 143 20.82 20.84 7.70
CA LEU A 143 20.23 22.20 7.71
C LEU A 143 20.17 22.75 9.13
N PHE A 144 19.72 21.99 10.12
CA PHE A 144 19.71 22.38 11.51
C PHE A 144 21.15 22.69 12.00
N SER A 145 22.11 21.82 11.70
CA SER A 145 23.52 22.04 12.07
C SER A 145 24.09 23.31 11.46
N ALA A 146 23.77 23.59 10.19
CA ALA A 146 24.22 24.80 9.48
C ALA A 146 23.60 26.08 10.03
N ILE A 147 22.37 26.01 10.56
CA ILE A 147 21.71 27.14 11.21
C ILE A 147 22.30 27.37 12.60
N HIS A 148 22.38 26.34 13.44
CA HIS A 148 22.84 26.46 14.82
C HIS A 148 24.34 26.66 14.97
N GLY A 149 25.14 26.18 14.01
CA GLY A 149 26.60 26.35 13.98
C GLY A 149 27.05 27.73 13.48
N TRP A 150 26.15 28.58 12.96
CA TRP A 150 26.49 29.88 12.45
C TRP A 150 26.63 30.92 13.58
N GLY A 151 27.78 31.55 13.67
CA GLY A 151 28.12 32.44 14.80
C GLY A 151 27.37 33.76 14.87
N ASN A 152 26.65 34.17 13.81
CA ASN A 152 25.89 35.43 13.76
C ASN A 152 24.38 35.15 13.84
N GLU A 153 23.75 35.50 14.95
CA GLU A 153 22.33 35.25 15.21
C GLU A 153 21.38 35.93 14.22
N THR A 154 21.75 37.07 13.65
CA THR A 154 20.91 37.81 12.70
C THR A 154 21.00 37.24 11.28
N GLU A 155 22.08 36.57 10.95
CA GLU A 155 22.37 36.04 9.61
C GLU A 155 22.11 34.54 9.45
N LYS A 156 22.02 33.79 10.55
CA LYS A 156 21.96 32.32 10.56
C LYS A 156 20.83 31.73 9.71
N PHE A 157 19.76 32.48 9.52
CA PHE A 157 18.58 32.06 8.73
C PHE A 157 18.60 32.58 7.29
N ASP A 158 19.56 33.42 6.91
CA ASP A 158 19.62 34.00 5.57
C ASP A 158 20.47 33.14 4.63
N LEU A 159 19.84 32.59 3.60
CA LEU A 159 20.50 31.79 2.57
C LEU A 159 21.57 32.57 1.76
N LYS A 160 21.56 33.92 1.78
CA LYS A 160 22.57 34.73 1.11
C LYS A 160 23.82 34.97 1.98
N LEU A 161 23.61 35.07 3.29
CA LEU A 161 24.65 35.40 4.25
C LEU A 161 25.27 34.15 4.88
N ASN A 162 24.48 33.20 5.32
CA ASN A 162 24.94 31.92 5.85
C ASN A 162 25.42 30.99 4.73
N LYS A 163 26.74 30.89 4.55
CA LYS A 163 27.37 30.10 3.51
C LYS A 163 27.14 28.61 3.68
N ASP A 164 27.10 28.12 4.93
CA ASP A 164 26.90 26.70 5.25
C ASP A 164 25.46 26.27 4.96
N LEU A 165 24.49 27.11 5.39
CA LEU A 165 23.08 26.88 5.06
C LEU A 165 22.84 26.86 3.54
N ARG A 166 23.46 27.78 2.80
CA ARG A 166 23.40 27.82 1.33
C ARG A 166 23.96 26.55 0.70
N LYS A 167 25.12 26.07 1.21
CA LYS A 167 25.75 24.84 0.73
C LYS A 167 24.83 23.63 0.92
N VAL A 168 24.21 23.49 2.10
CA VAL A 168 23.29 22.39 2.38
C VAL A 168 21.99 22.53 1.58
N ALA A 169 21.44 23.74 1.42
CA ALA A 169 20.28 23.97 0.57
C ALA A 169 20.54 23.61 -0.91
N LYS A 170 21.76 23.88 -1.43
CA LYS A 170 22.16 23.42 -2.76
C LYS A 170 22.25 21.90 -2.85
N LYS A 171 22.80 21.24 -1.82
CA LYS A 171 22.85 19.77 -1.71
C LYS A 171 21.45 19.17 -1.69
N ALA A 172 20.54 19.76 -0.90
CA ALA A 172 19.14 19.36 -0.83
C ALA A 172 18.43 19.44 -2.19
N ARG A 173 18.66 20.53 -2.93
CA ARG A 173 18.12 20.69 -4.30
C ARG A 173 18.65 19.62 -5.26
N LEU A 174 19.94 19.31 -5.21
CA LEU A 174 20.55 18.25 -6.04
C LEU A 174 20.00 16.87 -5.70
N ALA A 175 19.66 16.62 -4.43
CA ALA A 175 18.97 15.41 -3.95
C ALA A 175 17.45 15.42 -4.22
N GLN A 176 16.94 16.37 -5.02
CA GLN A 176 15.53 16.54 -5.37
C GLN A 176 14.58 16.76 -4.16
N MET A 177 15.12 17.21 -3.04
CA MET A 177 14.29 17.65 -1.91
C MET A 177 13.49 18.91 -2.32
N PRO A 178 12.16 18.94 -2.14
CA PRO A 178 11.37 20.13 -2.47
C PRO A 178 11.87 21.36 -1.71
N PHE A 179 12.08 22.46 -2.41
CA PHE A 179 12.65 23.66 -1.78
C PHE A 179 11.74 24.27 -0.70
N SER A 180 10.46 24.03 -0.78
CA SER A 180 9.48 24.34 0.28
C SER A 180 9.82 23.71 1.64
N TYR A 181 10.44 22.53 1.65
CA TYR A 181 10.91 21.90 2.88
C TYR A 181 12.06 22.69 3.52
N VAL A 182 13.02 23.18 2.72
CA VAL A 182 14.11 24.01 3.21
C VAL A 182 13.57 25.27 3.88
N TYR A 183 12.65 25.98 3.23
CA TYR A 183 12.01 27.16 3.83
C TYR A 183 11.22 26.85 5.08
N ARG A 184 10.49 25.73 5.08
CA ARG A 184 9.73 25.31 6.25
C ARG A 184 10.64 25.03 7.46
N ILE A 185 11.78 24.37 7.23
CA ILE A 185 12.77 24.10 8.28
C ILE A 185 13.32 25.39 8.84
N ILE A 186 13.75 26.34 7.96
CA ILE A 186 14.24 27.65 8.37
C ILE A 186 13.17 28.38 9.20
N HIS A 187 11.90 28.33 8.78
CA HIS A 187 10.80 28.98 9.50
C HIS A 187 10.55 28.35 10.87
N LEU A 188 10.50 27.03 10.96
CA LEU A 188 10.28 26.30 12.21
C LEU A 188 11.44 26.47 13.21
N THR A 189 12.66 26.67 12.72
CA THR A 189 13.85 26.89 13.58
C THR A 189 13.92 28.30 14.12
N LYS A 190 13.16 29.25 13.56
CA LYS A 190 13.02 30.63 14.05
C LYS A 190 12.07 30.75 15.25
N GLN A 191 11.17 29.80 15.43
CA GLN A 191 10.23 29.73 16.56
C GLN A 191 10.88 29.11 17.79
#